data_1ca41d8a320eef193a62c5f6c240a04c
#
_entry.id   1ca41d8a320eef193a62c5f6c240a04c
#
_cell.length_a   1.000
_cell.length_b   1.000
_cell.length_c   1.000
_cell.angle_alpha   90.00
_cell.angle_beta   90.00
_cell.angle_gamma   90.00
#
_symmetry.space_group_name_H-M   'P 1'
#
loop_
_entity.id
_entity.type
_entity.pdbx_description
1 polymer ?
#
loop_
_entity_poly.entity_id
_entity_poly.type
_entity_poly.pdbx_seq_one_letter_code
_entity_poly.pdbx_strand_id
1 'polypeptide(L)'
;FGEWMRFANSLRLRLAIRIAMADPDKARDEAHKSLTHPAGLLEEAYEVVAVSTAGTGYSNPLGEINKAWGEVFMNANMESILKGYKDPRLSCYFEPATGQGYSGEYRGIRQGTGFNHSRYSEHSRSTITQKTDAILMTPAEVWFLRAEAALRGWSGEDAGTCYEQGVRSSFNQWRVGEANTYLRSDLVAADFVDTFTPEYSAKALCLVSPAWDEEASRETKLEKIITQKWIACYPEGCEACCLLYTSDAADD
;
A
#
# COMPACT_ATOMS: atom_id res chain seq x y z
N PHE A 1 -20.95 -17.88 3.93
CA PHE A 1 -21.64 -16.70 4.44
C PHE A 1 -20.77 -15.92 5.43
N GLY A 2 -20.05 -16.60 6.35
CA GLY A 2 -19.16 -15.96 7.33
C GLY A 2 -18.08 -15.08 6.72
N GLU A 3 -17.43 -15.49 5.65
CA GLU A 3 -16.40 -14.71 4.94
C GLU A 3 -16.97 -13.41 4.37
N TRP A 4 -18.16 -13.44 3.77
CA TRP A 4 -18.85 -12.24 3.29
C TRP A 4 -19.19 -11.28 4.43
N MET A 5 -19.53 -11.80 5.60
CA MET A 5 -19.80 -10.97 6.78
C MET A 5 -18.51 -10.28 7.27
N ARG A 6 -17.38 -11.00 7.32
CA ARG A 6 -16.09 -10.40 7.68
C ARG A 6 -15.65 -9.34 6.67
N PHE A 7 -15.82 -9.63 5.38
CA PHE A 7 -15.53 -8.64 4.34
C PHE A 7 -16.39 -7.38 4.48
N ALA A 8 -17.72 -7.54 4.58
CA ALA A 8 -18.63 -6.40 4.75
C ALA A 8 -18.32 -5.58 6.00
N ASN A 9 -17.95 -6.26 7.10
CA ASN A 9 -17.58 -5.60 8.34
C ASN A 9 -16.23 -4.87 8.23
N SER A 10 -15.24 -5.45 7.56
CA SER A 10 -13.96 -4.80 7.27
C SER A 10 -14.13 -3.59 6.36
N LEU A 11 -15.01 -3.68 5.36
CA LEU A 11 -15.37 -2.55 4.49
C LEU A 11 -16.04 -1.42 5.30
N ARG A 12 -16.86 -1.76 6.30
CA ARG A 12 -17.43 -0.77 7.22
C ARG A 12 -16.33 0.00 7.96
N LEU A 13 -15.29 -0.68 8.45
CA LEU A 13 -14.15 -0.03 9.10
C LEU A 13 -13.40 0.89 8.12
N ARG A 14 -13.15 0.46 6.88
CA ARG A 14 -12.57 1.30 5.83
C ARG A 14 -13.37 2.59 5.64
N LEU A 15 -14.70 2.47 5.50
CA LEU A 15 -15.59 3.62 5.31
C LEU A 15 -15.64 4.52 6.55
N ALA A 16 -15.60 3.98 7.75
CA ALA A 16 -15.53 4.74 8.99
C ALA A 16 -14.26 5.61 9.04
N ILE A 17 -13.10 5.03 8.77
CA ILE A 17 -11.83 5.77 8.71
C ILE A 17 -11.88 6.87 7.63
N ARG A 18 -12.53 6.61 6.47
CA ARG A 18 -12.65 7.57 5.38
C ARG A 18 -13.37 8.86 5.76
N ILE A 19 -14.36 8.78 6.61
CA ILE A 19 -15.14 9.96 7.04
C ILE A 19 -14.58 10.60 8.32
N ALA A 20 -13.41 10.17 8.78
CA ALA A 20 -12.83 10.61 10.06
C ALA A 20 -12.68 12.12 10.19
N MET A 21 -12.35 12.82 9.10
CA MET A 21 -12.20 14.26 9.08
C MET A 21 -13.54 14.98 8.83
N ALA A 22 -14.44 14.38 8.04
CA ALA A 22 -15.71 14.98 7.67
C ALA A 22 -16.78 14.86 8.80
N ASP A 23 -16.81 13.73 9.50
CA ASP A 23 -17.76 13.45 10.60
C ASP A 23 -17.09 12.53 11.63
N PRO A 24 -16.25 13.07 12.53
CA PRO A 24 -15.48 12.29 13.49
C PRO A 24 -16.31 11.45 14.44
N ASP A 25 -17.48 11.95 14.87
CA ASP A 25 -18.35 11.23 15.78
C ASP A 25 -18.97 10.01 15.12
N LYS A 26 -19.51 10.16 13.91
CA LYS A 26 -20.02 9.04 13.14
C LYS A 26 -18.91 8.04 12.78
N ALA A 27 -17.74 8.53 12.41
CA ALA A 27 -16.57 7.71 12.12
C ALA A 27 -16.22 6.79 13.30
N ARG A 28 -16.10 7.38 14.49
CA ARG A 28 -15.83 6.63 15.73
C ARG A 28 -16.90 5.59 16.02
N ASP A 29 -18.19 5.97 15.93
CA ASP A 29 -19.31 5.08 16.21
C ASP A 29 -19.36 3.90 15.24
N GLU A 30 -19.14 4.13 13.94
CA GLU A 30 -19.14 3.07 12.93
C GLU A 30 -17.88 2.19 13.03
N ALA A 31 -16.72 2.76 13.35
CA ALA A 31 -15.52 2.01 13.65
C ALA A 31 -15.70 1.09 14.86
N HIS A 32 -16.25 1.62 15.97
CA HIS A 32 -16.54 0.83 17.17
C HIS A 32 -17.47 -0.34 16.87
N LYS A 33 -18.58 -0.10 16.13
CA LYS A 33 -19.52 -1.16 15.72
C LYS A 33 -18.84 -2.22 14.85
N SER A 34 -17.90 -1.83 14.00
CA SER A 34 -17.14 -2.77 13.18
C SER A 34 -16.18 -3.59 14.03
N LEU A 35 -15.37 -2.94 14.87
CA LEU A 35 -14.35 -3.57 15.70
C LEU A 35 -14.92 -4.53 16.75
N THR A 36 -16.16 -4.29 17.21
CA THR A 36 -16.84 -5.13 18.21
C THR A 36 -17.85 -6.11 17.61
N HIS A 37 -17.98 -6.17 16.30
CA HIS A 37 -18.97 -7.03 15.64
C HIS A 37 -18.59 -8.51 15.77
N PRO A 38 -19.55 -9.41 16.15
CA PRO A 38 -19.25 -10.82 16.41
C PRO A 38 -18.80 -11.62 15.17
N ALA A 39 -19.03 -11.11 13.96
CA ALA A 39 -18.49 -11.73 12.73
C ALA A 39 -16.97 -11.58 12.60
N GLY A 40 -16.35 -10.66 13.33
CA GLY A 40 -14.95 -10.33 13.19
C GLY A 40 -14.62 -9.55 11.92
N LEU A 41 -13.34 -9.44 11.65
CA LEU A 41 -12.75 -8.76 10.50
C LEU A 41 -11.91 -9.75 9.67
N LEU A 42 -11.40 -9.32 8.52
CA LEU A 42 -10.38 -10.07 7.78
C LEU A 42 -9.06 -9.94 8.54
N GLU A 43 -8.50 -11.04 9.02
CA GLU A 43 -7.31 -11.04 9.88
C GLU A 43 -6.20 -11.93 9.35
N GLU A 44 -6.55 -13.09 8.78
CA GLU A 44 -5.59 -14.07 8.31
C GLU A 44 -5.08 -13.74 6.90
N ALA A 45 -3.78 -13.87 6.66
CA ALA A 45 -3.16 -13.47 5.40
C ALA A 45 -3.76 -14.13 4.13
N TYR A 46 -4.45 -15.27 4.28
CA TYR A 46 -5.15 -15.96 3.18
C TYR A 46 -6.57 -15.40 2.91
N GLU A 47 -7.12 -14.57 3.76
CA GLU A 47 -8.47 -13.99 3.62
C GLU A 47 -8.51 -12.79 2.64
N VAL A 48 -7.65 -12.81 1.62
CA VAL A 48 -7.67 -11.78 0.58
C VAL A 48 -8.97 -11.86 -0.20
N VAL A 49 -9.70 -10.76 -0.25
CA VAL A 49 -10.92 -10.64 -1.05
C VAL A 49 -10.55 -10.15 -2.44
N ALA A 50 -10.84 -10.98 -3.44
CA ALA A 50 -10.51 -10.69 -4.84
C ALA A 50 -11.56 -11.24 -5.80
N VAL A 51 -11.65 -10.64 -6.98
CA VAL A 51 -12.37 -11.23 -8.11
C VAL A 51 -11.41 -12.17 -8.82
N SER A 52 -11.73 -13.48 -8.80
CA SER A 52 -10.86 -14.49 -9.39
C SER A 52 -10.94 -14.47 -10.92
N THR A 53 -9.79 -14.61 -11.57
CA THR A 53 -9.68 -14.82 -13.01
C THR A 53 -9.75 -16.31 -13.37
N ALA A 54 -9.53 -17.22 -12.42
CA ALA A 54 -9.47 -18.65 -12.64
C ALA A 54 -10.86 -19.24 -12.96
N GLY A 55 -11.04 -19.76 -14.17
CA GLY A 55 -12.27 -20.47 -14.59
C GLY A 55 -13.52 -19.60 -14.70
N THR A 56 -13.43 -18.29 -14.57
CA THR A 56 -14.58 -17.36 -14.55
C THR A 56 -14.82 -16.67 -15.89
N GLY A 57 -13.86 -16.71 -16.82
CA GLY A 57 -13.87 -15.89 -18.04
C GLY A 57 -13.56 -14.41 -17.79
N TYR A 58 -13.35 -14.00 -16.55
CA TYR A 58 -12.92 -12.65 -16.19
C TYR A 58 -11.42 -12.48 -16.48
N SER A 59 -11.06 -11.34 -17.04
CA SER A 59 -9.68 -10.91 -17.29
C SER A 59 -9.43 -9.61 -16.54
N ASN A 60 -8.32 -9.54 -15.81
CA ASN A 60 -7.99 -8.33 -15.06
C ASN A 60 -7.62 -7.18 -16.02
N PRO A 61 -8.39 -6.07 -16.05
CA PRO A 61 -8.14 -4.97 -16.97
C PRO A 61 -6.80 -4.24 -16.72
N LEU A 62 -6.29 -4.23 -15.47
CA LEU A 62 -4.94 -3.72 -15.21
C LEU A 62 -3.86 -4.52 -15.92
N GLY A 63 -4.06 -5.85 -16.03
CA GLY A 63 -3.17 -6.71 -16.80
C GLY A 63 -3.19 -6.41 -18.28
N GLU A 64 -4.34 -6.06 -18.84
CA GLU A 64 -4.46 -5.62 -20.24
C GLU A 64 -3.67 -4.32 -20.46
N ILE A 65 -3.93 -3.28 -19.64
CA ILE A 65 -3.25 -1.98 -19.74
C ILE A 65 -1.74 -2.14 -19.53
N ASN A 66 -1.34 -3.02 -18.61
CA ASN A 66 0.08 -3.25 -18.33
C ASN A 66 0.80 -4.04 -19.43
N LYS A 67 0.25 -5.19 -19.84
CA LYS A 67 0.95 -6.13 -20.73
C LYS A 67 0.68 -5.89 -22.21
N ALA A 68 -0.57 -5.63 -22.61
CA ALA A 68 -0.92 -5.43 -24.01
C ALA A 68 -0.64 -4.00 -24.47
N TRP A 69 -0.99 -2.99 -23.66
CA TRP A 69 -0.76 -1.58 -24.01
C TRP A 69 0.60 -1.08 -23.57
N GLY A 70 1.19 -1.67 -22.52
CA GLY A 70 2.50 -1.31 -22.02
C GLY A 70 2.54 0.04 -21.30
N GLU A 71 1.44 0.44 -20.63
CA GLU A 71 1.27 1.78 -20.06
C GLU A 71 1.36 1.87 -18.53
N VAL A 72 1.58 0.74 -17.84
CA VAL A 72 1.70 0.73 -16.38
C VAL A 72 3.15 0.58 -15.93
N PHE A 73 3.72 1.66 -15.42
CA PHE A 73 5.08 1.71 -14.92
C PHE A 73 5.12 1.95 -13.40
N MET A 74 6.22 1.54 -12.77
CA MET A 74 6.52 1.95 -11.40
C MET A 74 6.61 3.47 -11.31
N ASN A 75 6.01 4.08 -10.30
CA ASN A 75 6.17 5.51 -10.07
C ASN A 75 7.41 5.81 -9.22
N ALA A 76 7.88 7.06 -9.27
CA ALA A 76 9.04 7.54 -8.52
C ALA A 76 8.92 7.36 -7.00
N ASN A 77 7.72 7.51 -6.44
CA ASN A 77 7.50 7.33 -5.00
C ASN A 77 7.64 5.85 -4.58
N MET A 78 7.14 4.91 -5.40
CA MET A 78 7.36 3.47 -5.17
C MET A 78 8.85 3.12 -5.26
N GLU A 79 9.58 3.66 -6.24
CA GLU A 79 11.03 3.49 -6.31
C GLU A 79 11.71 4.02 -5.05
N SER A 80 11.46 5.27 -4.70
CA SER A 80 12.05 5.96 -3.55
C SER A 80 11.84 5.18 -2.25
N ILE A 81 10.61 4.80 -1.95
CA ILE A 81 10.24 4.15 -0.69
C ILE A 81 10.74 2.70 -0.66
N LEU A 82 10.41 1.88 -1.68
CA LEU A 82 10.74 0.46 -1.65
C LEU A 82 12.25 0.20 -1.74
N LYS A 83 12.99 1.00 -2.52
CA LYS A 83 14.46 0.90 -2.56
C LYS A 83 15.10 1.42 -1.28
N GLY A 84 14.63 2.54 -0.77
CA GLY A 84 15.13 3.12 0.48
C GLY A 84 14.97 2.16 1.66
N TYR A 85 13.81 1.55 1.82
CA TYR A 85 13.52 0.57 2.85
C TYR A 85 14.18 -0.80 2.62
N LYS A 86 14.75 -1.03 1.43
CA LYS A 86 15.16 -2.37 0.97
C LYS A 86 14.01 -3.37 1.09
N ASP A 87 12.83 -2.93 0.71
CA ASP A 87 11.59 -3.68 0.86
C ASP A 87 11.56 -4.89 -0.08
N PRO A 88 11.44 -6.13 0.45
CA PRO A 88 11.48 -7.33 -0.39
C PRO A 88 10.25 -7.46 -1.30
N ARG A 89 9.15 -6.73 -1.05
CA ARG A 89 7.96 -6.71 -1.90
C ARG A 89 8.22 -6.05 -3.25
N LEU A 90 9.30 -5.25 -3.39
CA LEU A 90 9.67 -4.58 -4.63
C LEU A 90 9.70 -5.53 -5.83
N SER A 91 10.36 -6.69 -5.69
CA SER A 91 10.48 -7.70 -6.75
C SER A 91 9.17 -8.46 -7.04
N CYS A 92 8.22 -8.44 -6.11
CA CYS A 92 6.89 -8.99 -6.32
C CYS A 92 5.97 -8.02 -7.07
N TYR A 93 6.15 -6.73 -6.85
CA TYR A 93 5.32 -5.68 -7.42
C TYR A 93 5.73 -5.28 -8.83
N PHE A 94 7.04 -5.24 -9.08
CA PHE A 94 7.58 -4.70 -10.32
C PHE A 94 8.62 -5.64 -10.95
N GLU A 95 8.67 -5.61 -12.27
CA GLU A 95 9.71 -6.24 -13.08
C GLU A 95 10.94 -5.31 -13.10
N PRO A 96 12.17 -5.84 -13.09
CA PRO A 96 13.36 -5.03 -13.30
C PRO A 96 13.30 -4.33 -14.67
N ALA A 97 13.89 -3.14 -14.74
CA ALA A 97 14.05 -2.41 -15.98
C ALA A 97 14.94 -3.19 -16.97
N THR A 98 14.73 -2.97 -18.26
CA THR A 98 15.45 -3.66 -19.35
C THR A 98 16.39 -2.77 -20.13
N GLY A 99 16.38 -1.45 -19.85
CA GLY A 99 17.12 -0.44 -20.61
C GLY A 99 18.63 -0.56 -20.51
N GLN A 100 19.31 -0.22 -21.58
CA GLN A 100 20.77 -0.24 -21.64
C GLN A 100 21.36 0.72 -20.58
N GLY A 101 22.28 0.22 -19.77
CA GLY A 101 22.94 0.97 -18.70
C GLY A 101 22.25 0.93 -17.33
N TYR A 102 21.00 0.45 -17.28
CA TYR A 102 20.25 0.26 -16.02
C TYR A 102 19.42 -1.05 -16.01
N SER A 103 19.73 -1.97 -16.90
CA SER A 103 19.09 -3.28 -16.96
C SER A 103 19.29 -4.05 -15.63
N GLY A 104 18.21 -4.65 -15.11
CA GLY A 104 18.22 -5.36 -13.83
C GLY A 104 17.98 -4.47 -12.62
N GLU A 105 18.00 -3.17 -12.77
CA GLU A 105 17.62 -2.22 -11.71
C GLU A 105 16.12 -1.98 -11.69
N TYR A 106 15.62 -1.42 -10.58
CA TYR A 106 14.24 -0.94 -10.49
C TYR A 106 14.23 0.57 -10.73
N ARG A 107 13.52 0.99 -11.78
CA ARG A 107 13.47 2.39 -12.23
C ARG A 107 12.03 2.85 -12.43
N GLY A 108 11.63 3.85 -11.65
CA GLY A 108 10.31 4.47 -11.72
C GLY A 108 10.28 5.70 -12.64
N ILE A 109 9.08 6.26 -12.76
CA ILE A 109 8.84 7.49 -13.54
C ILE A 109 8.14 8.49 -12.64
N ARG A 110 8.64 9.74 -12.65
CA ARG A 110 8.01 10.82 -11.89
C ARG A 110 6.71 11.26 -12.57
N GLN A 111 5.64 11.30 -11.80
CA GLN A 111 4.35 11.81 -12.27
C GLN A 111 4.35 13.33 -12.40
N GLY A 112 3.51 13.86 -13.29
CA GLY A 112 3.38 15.30 -13.53
C GLY A 112 4.48 15.92 -14.36
N THR A 113 5.38 15.12 -14.95
CA THR A 113 6.44 15.59 -15.86
C THR A 113 6.04 15.36 -17.32
N GLY A 114 6.79 15.97 -18.25
CA GLY A 114 6.60 15.73 -19.69
C GLY A 114 7.05 14.32 -20.08
N PHE A 115 6.16 13.34 -19.89
CA PHE A 115 6.44 11.94 -20.17
C PHE A 115 6.65 11.69 -21.67
N ASN A 116 7.74 11.02 -22.01
CA ASN A 116 8.01 10.51 -23.36
C ASN A 116 8.05 8.99 -23.32
N HIS A 117 7.01 8.34 -23.83
CA HIS A 117 6.87 6.88 -23.81
C HIS A 117 8.08 6.15 -24.39
N SER A 118 8.59 6.59 -25.54
CA SER A 118 9.73 5.92 -26.20
C SER A 118 11.00 5.94 -25.31
N ARG A 119 11.19 7.01 -24.54
CA ARG A 119 12.38 7.19 -23.70
C ARG A 119 12.34 6.34 -22.43
N TYR A 120 11.14 6.14 -21.86
CA TYR A 120 10.95 5.44 -20.59
C TYR A 120 10.34 4.03 -20.75
N SER A 121 10.17 3.55 -22.00
CA SER A 121 9.50 2.26 -22.29
C SER A 121 10.16 1.04 -21.66
N GLU A 122 11.45 1.12 -21.31
CA GLU A 122 12.25 0.06 -20.70
C GLU A 122 12.37 0.17 -19.18
N HIS A 123 11.64 1.12 -18.55
CA HIS A 123 11.55 1.23 -17.09
C HIS A 123 10.73 0.10 -16.46
N SER A 124 10.80 -0.02 -15.15
CA SER A 124 10.13 -1.08 -14.39
C SER A 124 8.62 -1.05 -14.55
N ARG A 125 8.05 -2.17 -14.94
CA ARG A 125 6.62 -2.37 -15.12
C ARG A 125 6.01 -3.18 -13.98
N SER A 126 4.71 -3.05 -13.79
CA SER A 126 3.97 -3.89 -12.87
C SER A 126 4.06 -5.37 -13.28
N THR A 127 4.10 -6.27 -12.30
CA THR A 127 4.03 -7.72 -12.52
C THR A 127 2.61 -8.21 -12.85
N ILE A 128 1.60 -7.35 -12.71
CA ILE A 128 0.18 -7.70 -12.91
C ILE A 128 -0.08 -8.12 -14.35
N THR A 129 -0.78 -9.22 -14.51
CA THR A 129 -1.21 -9.78 -15.80
C THR A 129 -2.73 -9.89 -15.85
N GLN A 130 -3.28 -10.18 -17.01
CA GLN A 130 -4.70 -10.47 -17.22
C GLN A 130 -5.21 -11.66 -16.37
N LYS A 131 -4.28 -12.54 -15.93
CA LYS A 131 -4.58 -13.72 -15.10
C LYS A 131 -4.39 -13.46 -13.61
N THR A 132 -3.97 -12.27 -13.22
CA THR A 132 -3.85 -11.88 -11.82
C THR A 132 -5.24 -11.57 -11.26
N ASP A 133 -5.61 -12.16 -10.13
CA ASP A 133 -6.88 -11.86 -9.48
C ASP A 133 -6.97 -10.38 -9.10
N ALA A 134 -8.15 -9.77 -9.27
CA ALA A 134 -8.35 -8.36 -8.95
C ALA A 134 -8.68 -8.22 -7.46
N ILE A 135 -7.71 -7.75 -6.69
CA ILE A 135 -7.82 -7.55 -5.24
C ILE A 135 -8.81 -6.42 -4.95
N LEU A 136 -9.69 -6.63 -3.98
CA LEU A 136 -10.66 -5.65 -3.47
C LEU A 136 -10.33 -5.20 -2.04
N MET A 137 -9.82 -6.12 -1.22
CA MET A 137 -9.43 -5.86 0.15
C MET A 137 -8.47 -6.92 0.66
N THR A 138 -7.48 -6.50 1.44
CA THR A 138 -6.51 -7.41 2.07
C THR A 138 -6.58 -7.36 3.58
N PRO A 139 -6.26 -8.45 4.29
CA PRO A 139 -6.12 -8.42 5.74
C PRO A 139 -5.05 -7.43 6.22
N ALA A 140 -3.97 -7.24 5.45
CA ALA A 140 -2.95 -6.25 5.77
C ALA A 140 -3.53 -4.84 5.87
N GLU A 141 -4.39 -4.45 4.93
CA GLU A 141 -5.11 -3.17 4.99
C GLU A 141 -5.97 -3.08 6.26
N VAL A 142 -6.70 -4.15 6.59
CA VAL A 142 -7.58 -4.16 7.77
C VAL A 142 -6.78 -3.97 9.06
N TRP A 143 -5.62 -4.59 9.18
CA TRP A 143 -4.72 -4.37 10.31
C TRP A 143 -4.24 -2.91 10.41
N PHE A 144 -3.94 -2.25 9.29
CA PHE A 144 -3.60 -0.83 9.30
C PHE A 144 -4.79 0.07 9.63
N LEU A 145 -6.01 -0.28 9.22
CA LEU A 145 -7.23 0.42 9.64
C LEU A 145 -7.45 0.29 11.16
N ARG A 146 -7.17 -0.88 11.74
CA ARG A 146 -7.21 -1.10 13.20
C ARG A 146 -6.13 -0.28 13.91
N ALA A 147 -4.91 -0.24 13.37
CA ALA A 147 -3.84 0.59 13.91
C ALA A 147 -4.22 2.07 13.94
N GLU A 148 -4.83 2.58 12.88
CA GLU A 148 -5.31 3.96 12.81
C GLU A 148 -6.47 4.20 13.80
N ALA A 149 -7.44 3.29 13.89
CA ALA A 149 -8.54 3.37 14.86
C ALA A 149 -8.01 3.39 16.31
N ALA A 150 -7.02 2.55 16.63
CA ALA A 150 -6.37 2.52 17.94
C ALA A 150 -5.64 3.85 18.22
N LEU A 151 -4.88 4.36 17.26
CA LEU A 151 -4.18 5.64 17.37
C LEU A 151 -5.15 6.83 17.59
N ARG A 152 -6.36 6.75 17.03
CA ARG A 152 -7.45 7.73 17.24
C ARG A 152 -8.18 7.54 18.57
N GLY A 153 -7.89 6.48 19.34
CA GLY A 153 -8.56 6.15 20.59
C GLY A 153 -9.98 5.58 20.39
N TRP A 154 -10.27 4.98 19.23
CA TRP A 154 -11.57 4.38 18.91
C TRP A 154 -11.66 2.90 19.26
N SER A 155 -10.55 2.28 19.63
CA SER A 155 -10.47 0.92 20.15
C SER A 155 -9.53 0.83 21.36
N GLY A 156 -9.60 -0.28 22.10
CA GLY A 156 -8.66 -0.59 23.17
C GLY A 156 -7.42 -1.38 22.69
N GLU A 157 -7.22 -1.49 21.38
CA GLU A 157 -6.08 -2.19 20.81
C GLU A 157 -4.81 -1.33 20.89
N ASP A 158 -3.68 -1.98 20.83
CA ASP A 158 -2.38 -1.32 20.74
C ASP A 158 -2.05 -1.01 19.27
N ALA A 159 -1.81 0.27 18.95
CA ALA A 159 -1.59 0.73 17.59
C ALA A 159 -0.32 0.14 16.97
N GLY A 160 0.76 0.00 17.77
CA GLY A 160 2.02 -0.58 17.31
C GLY A 160 1.86 -2.06 16.97
N THR A 161 1.16 -2.81 17.82
CA THR A 161 0.87 -4.22 17.57
C THR A 161 0.04 -4.38 16.27
N CYS A 162 -1.00 -3.60 16.07
CA CYS A 162 -1.81 -3.65 14.86
C CYS A 162 -0.98 -3.27 13.61
N TYR A 163 -0.13 -2.25 13.71
CA TYR A 163 0.79 -1.84 12.65
C TYR A 163 1.74 -2.98 12.24
N GLU A 164 2.40 -3.61 13.21
CA GLU A 164 3.30 -4.74 12.94
C GLU A 164 2.56 -5.92 12.30
N GLN A 165 1.35 -6.23 12.77
CA GLN A 165 0.52 -7.29 12.16
C GLN A 165 0.16 -6.96 10.71
N GLY A 166 -0.12 -5.69 10.39
CA GLY A 166 -0.35 -5.24 9.02
C GLY A 166 0.85 -5.51 8.12
N VAL A 167 2.06 -5.17 8.57
CA VAL A 167 3.30 -5.45 7.83
C VAL A 167 3.50 -6.96 7.65
N ARG A 168 3.36 -7.75 8.73
CA ARG A 168 3.50 -9.22 8.69
C ARG A 168 2.49 -9.86 7.73
N SER A 169 1.22 -9.42 7.78
CA SER A 169 0.17 -9.91 6.89
C SER A 169 0.51 -9.62 5.42
N SER A 170 1.01 -8.41 5.11
CA SER A 170 1.45 -8.06 3.76
C SER A 170 2.64 -8.90 3.30
N PHE A 171 3.64 -9.15 4.16
CA PHE A 171 4.79 -10.01 3.84
C PHE A 171 4.34 -11.46 3.56
N ASN A 172 3.44 -11.99 4.37
CA ASN A 172 2.88 -13.34 4.20
C ASN A 172 2.07 -13.44 2.90
N GLN A 173 1.24 -12.44 2.59
CA GLN A 173 0.48 -12.38 1.32
C GLN A 173 1.41 -12.50 0.10
N TRP A 174 2.53 -11.79 0.11
CA TRP A 174 3.49 -11.76 -0.99
C TRP A 174 4.60 -12.82 -0.87
N ARG A 175 4.63 -13.60 0.22
CA ARG A 175 5.60 -14.69 0.47
C ARG A 175 7.05 -14.22 0.40
N VAL A 176 7.33 -13.06 0.94
CA VAL A 176 8.68 -12.42 0.88
C VAL A 176 9.54 -12.68 2.11
N GLY A 177 9.18 -13.65 2.94
CA GLY A 177 9.92 -14.03 4.14
C GLY A 177 9.45 -13.33 5.40
N GLU A 178 10.30 -13.32 6.43
CA GLU A 178 9.98 -12.82 7.76
C GLU A 178 10.11 -11.30 7.85
N ALA A 179 9.10 -10.65 8.43
CA ALA A 179 9.07 -9.19 8.59
C ALA A 179 9.95 -8.65 9.73
N ASN A 180 10.53 -9.51 10.58
CA ASN A 180 11.18 -9.09 11.82
C ASN A 180 12.34 -8.11 11.60
N THR A 181 13.19 -8.34 10.60
CA THR A 181 14.31 -7.45 10.27
C THR A 181 13.81 -6.12 9.71
N TYR A 182 12.80 -6.17 8.87
CA TYR A 182 12.16 -4.99 8.28
C TYR A 182 11.53 -4.10 9.37
N LEU A 183 10.80 -4.69 10.32
CA LEU A 183 10.14 -3.99 11.43
C LEU A 183 11.12 -3.37 12.45
N ARG A 184 12.41 -3.66 12.35
CA ARG A 184 13.47 -3.05 13.18
C ARG A 184 14.37 -2.11 12.38
N SER A 185 14.03 -1.87 11.11
CA SER A 185 14.86 -1.10 10.19
C SER A 185 14.64 0.40 10.40
N ASP A 186 15.73 1.14 10.55
CA ASP A 186 15.77 2.61 10.62
C ASP A 186 15.95 3.24 9.23
N LEU A 187 15.93 2.44 8.17
CA LEU A 187 16.05 2.92 6.80
C LEU A 187 14.85 3.81 6.44
N VAL A 188 15.12 4.86 5.69
CA VAL A 188 14.11 5.79 5.16
C VAL A 188 14.07 5.71 3.64
N ALA A 189 13.08 6.34 3.01
CA ALA A 189 12.99 6.41 1.56
C ALA A 189 14.27 7.04 0.96
N ALA A 190 14.67 6.57 -0.21
CA ALA A 190 15.83 7.08 -0.94
C ALA A 190 15.43 8.26 -1.86
N ASP A 191 16.38 9.16 -2.14
CA ASP A 191 16.18 10.16 -3.18
C ASP A 191 15.86 9.48 -4.52
N PHE A 192 14.92 10.04 -5.24
CA PHE A 192 14.63 9.60 -6.60
C PHE A 192 15.58 10.29 -7.59
N VAL A 193 16.24 9.50 -8.43
CA VAL A 193 17.12 10.00 -9.48
C VAL A 193 16.56 9.57 -10.83
N ASP A 194 16.07 10.55 -11.61
CA ASP A 194 15.56 10.27 -12.95
C ASP A 194 16.69 9.81 -13.88
N THR A 195 16.41 8.79 -14.68
CA THR A 195 17.39 8.14 -15.55
C THR A 195 17.91 9.06 -16.66
N PHE A 196 17.08 10.01 -17.13
CA PHE A 196 17.36 10.78 -18.33
C PHE A 196 17.32 12.28 -18.15
N THR A 197 16.57 12.78 -17.17
CA THR A 197 16.28 14.20 -17.01
C THR A 197 16.54 14.58 -15.55
N PRO A 198 17.76 15.09 -15.24
CA PRO A 198 18.15 15.41 -13.85
C PRO A 198 17.14 16.31 -13.10
N GLU A 199 16.46 17.21 -13.83
CA GLU A 199 15.46 18.13 -13.30
C GLU A 199 14.20 17.42 -12.80
N TYR A 200 13.98 16.17 -13.21
CA TYR A 200 12.89 15.32 -12.73
C TYR A 200 13.26 14.54 -11.46
N SER A 201 14.51 14.57 -11.06
CA SER A 201 14.96 14.01 -9.79
C SER A 201 14.34 14.75 -8.60
N ALA A 202 14.16 14.07 -7.49
CA ALA A 202 13.54 14.65 -6.29
C ALA A 202 14.14 14.05 -5.01
N LYS A 203 14.19 14.85 -3.96
CA LYS A 203 14.48 14.37 -2.62
C LYS A 203 13.37 13.45 -2.13
N ALA A 204 13.72 12.51 -1.26
CA ALA A 204 12.75 11.67 -0.58
C ALA A 204 11.79 12.54 0.24
N LEU A 205 10.48 12.29 0.09
CA LEU A 205 9.43 12.98 0.84
C LEU A 205 9.08 12.21 2.12
N CYS A 206 9.10 10.87 2.08
CA CYS A 206 8.80 10.01 3.22
C CYS A 206 10.08 9.81 4.05
N LEU A 207 10.11 10.39 5.25
CA LEU A 207 11.28 10.33 6.14
C LEU A 207 11.09 9.39 7.34
N VAL A 208 9.94 8.74 7.45
CA VAL A 208 9.70 7.73 8.48
C VAL A 208 10.30 6.38 8.09
N SER A 209 10.77 5.63 9.08
CA SER A 209 11.28 4.26 8.91
C SER A 209 10.19 3.22 9.20
N PRO A 210 10.38 1.95 8.77
CA PRO A 210 9.45 0.86 9.09
C PRO A 210 9.37 0.52 10.58
N ALA A 211 10.42 0.79 11.37
CA ALA A 211 10.41 0.51 12.81
C ALA A 211 9.37 1.36 13.52
N TRP A 212 8.53 0.71 14.35
CA TRP A 212 7.58 1.43 15.20
C TRP A 212 8.33 2.09 16.36
N ASP A 213 7.90 3.29 16.74
CA ASP A 213 8.45 4.06 17.87
C ASP A 213 7.30 4.54 18.74
N GLU A 214 7.24 4.03 19.97
CA GLU A 214 6.19 4.41 20.93
C GLU A 214 6.31 5.85 21.44
N GLU A 215 7.50 6.41 21.41
CA GLU A 215 7.75 7.79 21.84
C GLU A 215 7.51 8.81 20.71
N ALA A 216 7.31 8.34 19.47
CA ALA A 216 7.06 9.22 18.34
C ALA A 216 5.73 9.98 18.50
N SER A 217 5.65 11.16 17.89
CA SER A 217 4.41 11.93 17.83
C SER A 217 3.28 11.15 17.18
N ARG A 218 2.04 11.51 17.51
CA ARG A 218 0.85 10.90 16.88
C ARG A 218 0.89 11.05 15.37
N GLU A 219 1.34 12.18 14.86
CA GLU A 219 1.46 12.45 13.42
C GLU A 219 2.49 11.51 12.77
N THR A 220 3.68 11.37 13.38
CA THR A 220 4.70 10.43 12.89
C THR A 220 4.20 8.98 12.90
N LYS A 221 3.46 8.57 13.94
CA LYS A 221 2.83 7.25 14.00
C LYS A 221 1.80 7.06 12.88
N LEU A 222 0.98 8.08 12.63
CA LEU A 222 -0.01 8.06 11.55
C LEU A 222 0.68 7.97 10.17
N GLU A 223 1.74 8.74 9.94
CA GLU A 223 2.54 8.69 8.71
C GLU A 223 3.10 7.29 8.47
N LYS A 224 3.63 6.62 9.50
CA LYS A 224 4.09 5.22 9.41
C LYS A 224 2.96 4.27 9.00
N ILE A 225 1.79 4.37 9.63
CA ILE A 225 0.62 3.54 9.32
C ILE A 225 0.19 3.75 7.87
N ILE A 226 0.03 5.01 7.45
CA ILE A 226 -0.42 5.35 6.09
C ILE A 226 0.60 4.89 5.05
N THR A 227 1.89 5.10 5.28
CA THR A 227 2.95 4.68 4.36
C THR A 227 2.92 3.16 4.15
N GLN A 228 2.87 2.37 5.23
CA GLN A 228 2.83 0.91 5.11
C GLN A 228 1.50 0.40 4.54
N LYS A 229 0.38 1.04 4.86
CA LYS A 229 -0.91 0.77 4.25
C LYS A 229 -0.86 1.03 2.74
N TRP A 230 -0.30 2.16 2.32
CA TRP A 230 -0.16 2.52 0.91
C TRP A 230 0.68 1.48 0.13
N ILE A 231 1.79 1.01 0.70
CA ILE A 231 2.59 -0.07 0.11
C ILE A 231 1.76 -1.36 0.01
N ALA A 232 1.05 -1.73 1.08
CA ALA A 232 0.28 -2.97 1.15
C ALA A 232 -0.97 -2.98 0.26
N CYS A 233 -1.53 -1.81 -0.08
CA CYS A 233 -2.66 -1.68 -0.99
C CYS A 233 -2.32 -2.01 -2.46
N TYR A 234 -1.04 -2.14 -2.83
CA TYR A 234 -0.71 -2.54 -4.20
C TYR A 234 -1.35 -3.89 -4.57
N PRO A 235 -1.99 -4.03 -5.74
CA PRO A 235 -2.11 -3.08 -6.85
C PRO A 235 -3.40 -2.23 -6.82
N GLU A 236 -4.12 -2.14 -5.71
CA GLU A 236 -5.38 -1.40 -5.57
C GLU A 236 -5.14 0.13 -5.53
N GLY A 237 -4.94 0.71 -6.70
CA GLY A 237 -4.58 2.12 -6.85
C GLY A 237 -5.67 3.09 -6.41
N CYS A 238 -6.96 2.72 -6.55
CA CYS A 238 -8.08 3.58 -6.13
C CYS A 238 -8.07 3.78 -4.61
N GLU A 239 -7.91 2.69 -3.85
CA GLU A 239 -7.81 2.75 -2.38
C GLU A 239 -6.57 3.54 -1.97
N ALA A 240 -5.41 3.25 -2.59
CA ALA A 240 -4.16 3.95 -2.31
C ALA A 240 -4.26 5.46 -2.57
N CYS A 241 -4.92 5.89 -3.66
CA CYS A 241 -5.13 7.30 -3.99
C CYS A 241 -5.99 8.01 -2.92
N CYS A 242 -7.05 7.34 -2.45
CA CYS A 242 -7.92 7.93 -1.44
C CYS A 242 -7.24 8.14 -0.08
N LEU A 243 -6.12 7.47 0.23
CA LEU A 243 -5.36 7.72 1.47
C LEU A 243 -4.81 9.15 1.52
N LEU A 244 -4.50 9.75 0.38
CA LEU A 244 -4.02 11.12 0.27
C LEU A 244 -5.05 12.16 0.71
N TYR A 245 -6.36 11.85 0.56
CA TYR A 245 -7.45 12.77 0.93
C TYR A 245 -7.94 12.62 2.37
N THR A 246 -7.45 11.64 3.10
CA THR A 246 -7.87 11.37 4.49
C THR A 246 -6.77 11.67 5.51
N SER A 247 -5.58 12.06 5.05
CA SER A 247 -4.50 12.55 5.90
C SER A 247 -4.56 14.08 6.00
N ASP A 248 -4.17 14.65 7.13
CA ASP A 248 -4.10 16.11 7.34
C ASP A 248 -3.13 16.80 6.35
N ALA A 249 -2.30 16.03 5.64
CA ALA A 249 -1.40 16.51 4.59
C ALA A 249 -2.12 17.01 3.31
N ALA A 250 -3.46 16.94 3.25
CA ALA A 250 -4.25 17.50 2.14
C ALA A 250 -4.57 18.99 2.33
N ASP A 251 -4.28 19.57 3.50
CA ASP A 251 -4.64 20.96 3.85
C ASP A 251 -3.44 21.94 3.76
N ASP A 252 -2.24 21.47 3.38
CA ASP A 252 -1.05 22.26 3.04
C ASP A 252 -0.82 22.26 1.49
#